data_6715a903880defb8b471cc8f239a5767
#
_entry.id   6715a903880defb8b471cc8f239a5767
#
_cell.length_a   1.000
_cell.length_b   1.000
_cell.length_c   1.000
_cell.angle_alpha   90.00
_cell.angle_beta   90.00
_cell.angle_gamma   90.00
#
_symmetry.space_group_name_H-M   'P 1'
#
loop_
_entity.id
_entity.type
_entity.pdbx_description
1 polymer ?
#
loop_
_entity_poly.entity_id
_entity_poly.type
_entity_poly.pdbx_seq_one_letter_code
_entity_poly.pdbx_strand_id
1 'polypeptide(L)'
;MSKISNALGGKYQENRLSVMTRTFVLGDHLFKVRVPSVGEIEAIYNYFKTPDTNLVEKTFKELTYELVKIKEDKPDGVVYGDNDIVVEGRSMMEAAKNKVVLQHRIVEYFKFLIPEDGQTLSDLEYQDIEEEFPLAIQIQLIDKISEVIAPDYKAIKEK
;
A
#
# COMPACT_ATOMS: atom_id res chain seq x y z
N MET A 1 8.05 -21.86 -17.45
CA MET A 1 8.98 -21.78 -16.31
C MET A 1 10.26 -21.08 -16.71
N SER A 2 10.89 -20.37 -15.78
CA SER A 2 12.13 -19.67 -16.05
C SER A 2 13.30 -20.63 -16.27
N LYS A 3 14.35 -20.14 -16.91
CA LYS A 3 15.57 -20.89 -17.14
C LYS A 3 16.19 -21.42 -15.84
N ILE A 4 16.22 -20.58 -14.81
CA ILE A 4 16.80 -20.97 -13.52
C ILE A 4 15.92 -22.00 -12.81
N SER A 5 14.60 -21.88 -12.86
CA SER A 5 13.69 -22.86 -12.28
C SER A 5 13.89 -24.25 -12.92
N ASN A 6 14.04 -24.29 -14.23
CA ASN A 6 14.32 -25.55 -14.95
C ASN A 6 15.68 -26.13 -14.54
N ALA A 7 16.69 -25.28 -14.40
CA ALA A 7 18.03 -25.71 -14.02
C ALA A 7 18.10 -26.28 -12.59
N LEU A 8 17.28 -25.76 -11.68
CA LEU A 8 17.25 -26.20 -10.29
C LEU A 8 16.49 -27.52 -10.11
N GLY A 9 15.66 -27.90 -11.09
CA GLY A 9 15.05 -29.22 -11.13
C GLY A 9 13.72 -29.37 -10.42
N GLY A 10 13.19 -30.62 -10.46
CA GLY A 10 11.84 -30.93 -10.00
C GLY A 10 11.60 -30.70 -8.51
N LYS A 11 12.57 -31.02 -7.66
CA LYS A 11 12.43 -30.81 -6.21
C LYS A 11 12.32 -29.33 -5.87
N TYR A 12 13.08 -28.48 -6.53
CA TYR A 12 12.96 -27.04 -6.36
C TYR A 12 11.57 -26.57 -6.80
N GLN A 13 11.11 -27.05 -7.96
CA GLN A 13 9.80 -26.63 -8.49
C GLN A 13 8.66 -26.99 -7.55
N GLU A 14 8.73 -28.16 -6.89
CA GLU A 14 7.76 -28.58 -5.89
C GLU A 14 7.79 -27.67 -4.64
N ASN A 15 8.96 -27.17 -4.27
CA ASN A 15 9.15 -26.34 -3.06
C ASN A 15 9.23 -24.83 -3.35
N ARG A 16 9.01 -24.42 -4.59
CA ARG A 16 9.16 -23.03 -5.03
C ARG A 16 8.37 -22.05 -4.18
N LEU A 17 7.11 -22.36 -3.87
CA LEU A 17 6.26 -21.51 -3.04
C LEU A 17 6.85 -21.33 -1.63
N SER A 18 7.37 -22.40 -1.04
CA SER A 18 8.00 -22.31 0.30
C SER A 18 9.22 -21.41 0.30
N VAL A 19 10.03 -21.45 -0.77
CA VAL A 19 11.20 -20.59 -0.92
C VAL A 19 10.80 -19.12 -0.96
N MET A 20 9.66 -18.80 -1.58
CA MET A 20 9.19 -17.45 -1.79
C MET A 20 8.14 -16.99 -0.77
N THR A 21 7.95 -17.75 0.30
CA THR A 21 6.98 -17.44 1.35
C THR A 21 7.70 -16.98 2.61
N ARG A 22 7.16 -15.94 3.23
CA ARG A 22 7.58 -15.46 4.55
C ARG A 22 6.35 -15.47 5.46
N THR A 23 6.58 -15.44 6.77
CA THR A 23 5.50 -15.46 7.75
C THR A 23 5.73 -14.43 8.84
N PHE A 24 4.66 -13.96 9.44
CA PHE A 24 4.69 -13.18 10.66
C PHE A 24 3.44 -13.47 11.49
N VAL A 25 3.48 -13.12 12.77
CA VAL A 25 2.36 -13.31 13.68
C VAL A 25 1.86 -11.95 14.16
N LEU A 26 0.55 -11.75 14.12
CA LEU A 26 -0.09 -10.58 14.68
C LEU A 26 -1.39 -11.04 15.34
N GLY A 27 -1.58 -10.69 16.62
CA GLY A 27 -2.77 -11.11 17.36
C GLY A 27 -2.96 -12.62 17.42
N ASP A 28 -1.86 -13.36 17.59
CA ASP A 28 -1.83 -14.83 17.62
C ASP A 28 -2.20 -15.49 16.28
N HIS A 29 -2.44 -14.71 15.24
CA HIS A 29 -2.70 -15.25 13.91
C HIS A 29 -1.42 -15.25 13.07
N LEU A 30 -1.15 -16.39 12.40
CA LEU A 30 -0.02 -16.52 11.50
C LEU A 30 -0.41 -16.07 10.09
N PHE A 31 0.23 -15.03 9.62
CA PHE A 31 0.06 -14.53 8.26
C PHE A 31 1.18 -15.05 7.36
N LYS A 32 0.83 -15.43 6.14
CA LYS A 32 1.80 -15.86 5.12
C LYS A 32 1.88 -14.80 4.05
N VAL A 33 3.09 -14.49 3.63
CA VAL A 33 3.38 -13.41 2.66
C VAL A 33 4.21 -13.96 1.51
N ARG A 34 3.79 -13.64 0.30
CA ARG A 34 4.56 -13.92 -0.91
C ARG A 34 5.62 -12.84 -1.07
N VAL A 35 6.88 -13.23 -1.27
CA VAL A 35 7.94 -12.26 -1.59
C VAL A 35 7.72 -11.75 -3.01
N PRO A 36 7.48 -10.44 -3.19
CA PRO A 36 7.22 -9.90 -4.53
C PRO A 36 8.48 -9.79 -5.37
N SER A 37 8.30 -9.68 -6.68
CA SER A 37 9.39 -9.42 -7.61
C SER A 37 9.85 -7.95 -7.49
N VAL A 38 11.06 -7.66 -8.00
CA VAL A 38 11.58 -6.29 -8.08
C VAL A 38 10.62 -5.39 -8.85
N GLY A 39 10.06 -5.89 -9.97
CA GLY A 39 9.12 -5.13 -10.78
C GLY A 39 7.84 -4.76 -10.05
N GLU A 40 7.33 -5.65 -9.20
CA GLU A 40 6.14 -5.36 -8.37
C GLU A 40 6.41 -4.24 -7.37
N ILE A 41 7.57 -4.26 -6.72
CA ILE A 41 7.97 -3.21 -5.78
C ILE A 41 8.20 -1.88 -6.51
N GLU A 42 8.88 -1.91 -7.65
CA GLU A 42 9.10 -0.71 -8.48
C GLU A 42 7.78 -0.06 -8.91
N ALA A 43 6.78 -0.86 -9.26
CA ALA A 43 5.46 -0.35 -9.64
C ALA A 43 4.80 0.41 -8.49
N ILE A 44 4.94 -0.05 -7.25
CA ILE A 44 4.43 0.65 -6.07
C ILE A 44 5.14 2.00 -5.88
N TYR A 45 6.47 2.03 -6.00
CA TYR A 45 7.23 3.28 -5.89
C TYR A 45 6.93 4.25 -7.02
N ASN A 46 6.74 3.76 -8.25
CA ASN A 46 6.39 4.60 -9.38
C ASN A 46 5.02 5.26 -9.20
N TYR A 47 4.06 4.55 -8.61
CA TYR A 47 2.76 5.12 -8.29
C TYR A 47 2.89 6.26 -7.28
N PHE A 48 3.81 6.15 -6.31
CA PHE A 48 4.10 7.23 -5.36
C PHE A 48 4.47 8.53 -6.08
N LYS A 49 5.25 8.44 -7.16
CA LYS A 49 5.71 9.60 -7.93
C LYS A 49 4.60 10.18 -8.81
N THR A 50 3.77 9.32 -9.39
CA THR A 50 2.73 9.72 -10.34
C THR A 50 1.41 9.03 -10.01
N PRO A 51 0.75 9.43 -8.90
CA PRO A 51 -0.54 8.84 -8.55
C PRO A 51 -1.63 9.21 -9.55
N ASP A 52 -2.72 8.44 -9.54
CA ASP A 52 -3.86 8.66 -10.43
C ASP A 52 -4.46 10.06 -10.19
N THR A 53 -4.32 10.95 -11.16
CA THR A 53 -4.77 12.33 -11.09
C THR A 53 -6.27 12.46 -10.83
N ASN A 54 -7.07 11.63 -11.48
CA ASN A 54 -8.52 11.65 -11.31
C ASN A 54 -8.94 11.29 -9.89
N LEU A 55 -8.26 10.30 -9.31
CA LEU A 55 -8.51 9.86 -7.95
C LEU A 55 -8.06 10.91 -6.93
N VAL A 56 -6.92 11.58 -7.19
CA VAL A 56 -6.45 12.68 -6.35
C VAL A 56 -7.45 13.84 -6.37
N GLU A 57 -7.95 14.23 -7.54
CA GLU A 57 -8.95 15.28 -7.68
C GLU A 57 -10.25 14.95 -6.96
N LYS A 58 -10.73 13.72 -7.10
CA LYS A 58 -11.91 13.24 -6.39
C LYS A 58 -11.72 13.32 -4.88
N THR A 59 -10.59 12.85 -4.39
CA THR A 59 -10.25 12.88 -2.97
C THR A 59 -10.14 14.31 -2.45
N PHE A 60 -9.53 15.19 -3.23
CA PHE A 60 -9.45 16.62 -2.90
C PHE A 60 -10.84 17.23 -2.73
N LYS A 61 -11.76 16.95 -3.65
CA LYS A 61 -13.14 17.43 -3.58
C LYS A 61 -13.85 16.91 -2.33
N GLU A 62 -13.63 15.66 -1.98
CA GLU A 62 -14.20 15.06 -0.78
C GLU A 62 -13.65 15.71 0.50
N LEU A 63 -12.34 15.91 0.57
CA LEU A 63 -11.69 16.52 1.74
C LEU A 63 -12.07 17.98 1.93
N THR A 64 -12.36 18.70 0.86
CA THR A 64 -12.65 20.13 0.89
C THR A 64 -14.13 20.48 0.76
N TYR A 65 -14.99 19.46 0.71
CA TYR A 65 -16.44 19.64 0.48
C TYR A 65 -17.07 20.64 1.46
N GLU A 66 -16.84 20.46 2.75
CA GLU A 66 -17.38 21.37 3.77
C GLU A 66 -16.73 22.75 3.71
N LEU A 67 -15.44 22.84 3.37
CA LEU A 67 -14.71 24.09 3.25
C LEU A 67 -15.23 24.94 2.07
N VAL A 68 -15.59 24.30 0.98
CA VAL A 68 -16.16 24.99 -0.18
C VAL A 68 -17.52 25.61 0.17
N LYS A 69 -18.32 24.92 0.97
CA LYS A 69 -19.63 25.41 1.42
C LYS A 69 -19.54 26.69 2.25
N ILE A 70 -18.48 26.83 3.04
CA ILE A 70 -18.30 27.96 3.95
C ILE A 70 -17.33 29.02 3.44
N LYS A 71 -16.98 28.96 2.16
CA LYS A 71 -16.03 29.89 1.54
C LYS A 71 -16.43 31.38 1.74
N GLU A 72 -17.70 31.66 1.60
CA GLU A 72 -18.25 33.03 1.75
C GLU A 72 -18.08 33.56 3.18
N ASP A 73 -18.03 32.67 4.18
CA ASP A 73 -17.86 33.04 5.58
C ASP A 73 -16.42 33.39 5.94
N LYS A 74 -15.47 33.20 5.02
CA LYS A 74 -14.04 33.50 5.19
C LYS A 74 -13.49 32.93 6.50
N PRO A 75 -13.54 31.61 6.71
CA PRO A 75 -13.09 31.00 7.97
C PRO A 75 -11.61 31.29 8.23
N ASP A 76 -11.26 31.55 9.50
CA ASP A 76 -9.88 31.83 9.90
C ASP A 76 -8.97 30.64 9.61
N GLY A 77 -7.76 30.93 9.15
CA GLY A 77 -6.75 29.90 8.89
C GLY A 77 -6.95 29.14 7.59
N VAL A 78 -7.94 29.51 6.77
CA VAL A 78 -8.20 28.86 5.48
C VAL A 78 -7.94 29.81 4.34
N VAL A 79 -7.07 29.40 3.41
CA VAL A 79 -6.73 30.18 2.20
C VAL A 79 -7.26 29.40 0.98
N TYR A 80 -8.16 30.06 0.24
CA TYR A 80 -8.74 29.49 -0.99
C TYR A 80 -7.93 29.94 -2.19
N GLY A 81 -7.22 29.01 -2.82
CA GLY A 81 -6.47 29.26 -4.06
C GLY A 81 -7.21 28.74 -5.28
N ASP A 82 -6.62 28.96 -6.45
CA ASP A 82 -7.23 28.53 -7.73
C ASP A 82 -7.28 26.98 -7.85
N ASN A 83 -6.24 26.30 -7.38
CA ASN A 83 -6.11 24.84 -7.51
C ASN A 83 -5.88 24.13 -6.19
N ASP A 84 -6.01 24.84 -5.06
CA ASP A 84 -5.77 24.28 -3.75
C ASP A 84 -6.53 25.03 -2.68
N ILE A 85 -6.72 24.40 -1.53
CA ILE A 85 -7.22 25.04 -0.31
C ILE A 85 -6.20 24.69 0.78
N VAL A 86 -5.70 25.74 1.45
CA VAL A 86 -4.69 25.59 2.50
C VAL A 86 -5.34 25.86 3.85
N VAL A 87 -5.28 24.88 4.76
CA VAL A 87 -5.85 24.99 6.11
C VAL A 87 -4.71 24.98 7.12
N GLU A 88 -4.56 26.09 7.83
CA GLU A 88 -3.50 26.27 8.83
C GLU A 88 -2.11 25.90 8.30
N GLY A 89 -1.81 26.34 7.10
CA GLY A 89 -0.53 26.07 6.43
C GLY A 89 -0.41 24.71 5.76
N ARG A 90 -1.47 23.88 5.79
CA ARG A 90 -1.49 22.57 5.14
C ARG A 90 -2.25 22.57 3.84
N SER A 91 -1.60 22.17 2.77
CA SER A 91 -2.23 22.01 1.45
C SER A 91 -3.18 20.83 1.46
N MET A 92 -4.44 21.05 1.12
CA MET A 92 -5.44 19.97 1.00
C MET A 92 -5.19 19.14 -0.25
N MET A 93 -4.59 19.70 -1.30
CA MET A 93 -4.19 18.95 -2.47
C MET A 93 -3.09 17.93 -2.12
N GLU A 94 -2.09 18.34 -1.33
CA GLU A 94 -1.06 17.43 -0.86
C GLU A 94 -1.64 16.37 0.07
N ALA A 95 -2.58 16.73 0.93
CA ALA A 95 -3.26 15.75 1.79
C ALA A 95 -4.03 14.72 0.95
N ALA A 96 -4.72 15.15 -0.11
CA ALA A 96 -5.44 14.26 -1.02
C ALA A 96 -4.47 13.29 -1.72
N LYS A 97 -3.37 13.82 -2.21
CA LYS A 97 -2.33 13.03 -2.88
C LYS A 97 -1.75 11.97 -1.93
N ASN A 98 -1.39 12.38 -0.71
CA ASN A 98 -0.85 11.48 0.30
C ASN A 98 -1.85 10.38 0.67
N LYS A 99 -3.13 10.72 0.79
CA LYS A 99 -4.19 9.75 1.08
C LYS A 99 -4.32 8.71 -0.03
N VAL A 100 -4.34 9.15 -1.29
CA VAL A 100 -4.42 8.26 -2.46
C VAL A 100 -3.21 7.32 -2.50
N VAL A 101 -2.00 7.85 -2.30
CA VAL A 101 -0.77 7.07 -2.30
C VAL A 101 -0.77 6.05 -1.17
N LEU A 102 -1.17 6.46 0.04
CA LEU A 102 -1.22 5.55 1.20
C LEU A 102 -2.20 4.41 0.96
N GLN A 103 -3.41 4.71 0.49
CA GLN A 103 -4.42 3.69 0.23
C GLN A 103 -3.97 2.72 -0.86
N HIS A 104 -3.34 3.22 -1.91
CA HIS A 104 -2.77 2.37 -2.96
C HIS A 104 -1.70 1.43 -2.38
N ARG A 105 -0.79 1.97 -1.58
CA ARG A 105 0.26 1.18 -0.94
C ARG A 105 -0.31 0.08 -0.05
N ILE A 106 -1.31 0.42 0.76
CA ILE A 106 -1.97 -0.55 1.64
C ILE A 106 -2.56 -1.68 0.80
N VAL A 107 -3.31 -1.38 -0.26
CA VAL A 107 -3.92 -2.39 -1.13
C VAL A 107 -2.86 -3.29 -1.75
N GLU A 108 -1.81 -2.71 -2.31
CA GLU A 108 -0.77 -3.48 -3.00
C GLU A 108 0.00 -4.39 -2.04
N TYR A 109 0.32 -3.89 -0.83
CA TYR A 109 0.97 -4.73 0.18
C TYR A 109 0.06 -5.85 0.67
N PHE A 110 -1.24 -5.59 0.86
CA PHE A 110 -2.19 -6.63 1.25
C PHE A 110 -2.32 -7.73 0.19
N LYS A 111 -2.14 -7.39 -1.09
CA LYS A 111 -2.14 -8.38 -2.18
C LYS A 111 -0.97 -9.36 -2.11
N PHE A 112 0.07 -9.05 -1.33
CA PHE A 112 1.18 -9.99 -1.11
C PHE A 112 0.82 -11.05 -0.06
N LEU A 113 -0.23 -10.86 0.72
CA LEU A 113 -0.71 -11.89 1.64
C LEU A 113 -1.18 -13.10 0.84
N ILE A 114 -0.87 -14.30 1.34
CA ILE A 114 -1.29 -15.54 0.70
C ILE A 114 -2.66 -15.93 1.27
N PRO A 115 -3.72 -15.91 0.45
CA PRO A 115 -5.04 -16.31 0.92
C PRO A 115 -5.13 -17.81 1.11
N GLU A 116 -6.21 -18.28 1.76
CA GLU A 116 -6.48 -19.70 1.85
C GLU A 116 -6.75 -20.31 0.48
N ASP A 117 -6.60 -21.63 0.38
CA ASP A 117 -6.78 -22.37 -0.86
C ASP A 117 -8.15 -22.04 -1.49
N GLY A 118 -8.10 -21.75 -2.79
CA GLY A 118 -9.29 -21.42 -3.55
C GLY A 118 -9.75 -19.97 -3.45
N GLN A 119 -9.09 -19.15 -2.64
CA GLN A 119 -9.39 -17.72 -2.51
C GLN A 119 -8.36 -16.88 -3.26
N THR A 120 -8.71 -15.64 -3.59
CA THR A 120 -7.83 -14.71 -4.28
C THR A 120 -7.96 -13.30 -3.71
N LEU A 121 -6.86 -12.53 -3.74
CA LEU A 121 -6.83 -11.12 -3.38
C LEU A 121 -6.54 -10.24 -4.58
N SER A 122 -6.56 -10.79 -5.80
CA SER A 122 -6.19 -10.04 -7.02
C SER A 122 -7.11 -8.86 -7.31
N ASP A 123 -8.37 -8.93 -6.90
CA ASP A 123 -9.39 -7.88 -7.09
C ASP A 123 -9.67 -7.08 -5.81
N LEU A 124 -8.78 -7.16 -4.82
CA LEU A 124 -8.93 -6.45 -3.55
C LEU A 124 -8.94 -4.93 -3.77
N GLU A 125 -9.91 -4.26 -3.17
CA GLU A 125 -10.03 -2.80 -3.17
C GLU A 125 -9.82 -2.26 -1.75
N TYR A 126 -9.47 -0.98 -1.63
CA TYR A 126 -9.25 -0.37 -0.32
C TYR A 126 -10.47 -0.47 0.59
N GLN A 127 -11.68 -0.35 0.05
CA GLN A 127 -12.91 -0.47 0.83
C GLN A 127 -13.01 -1.82 1.54
N ASP A 128 -12.57 -2.90 0.89
CA ASP A 128 -12.57 -4.24 1.48
C ASP A 128 -11.70 -4.29 2.73
N ILE A 129 -10.54 -3.63 2.67
CA ILE A 129 -9.60 -3.56 3.80
C ILE A 129 -10.17 -2.70 4.92
N GLU A 130 -10.75 -1.57 4.57
CA GLU A 130 -11.34 -0.63 5.53
C GLU A 130 -12.52 -1.25 6.29
N GLU A 131 -13.30 -2.08 5.64
CA GLU A 131 -14.42 -2.79 6.26
C GLU A 131 -13.96 -3.76 7.34
N GLU A 132 -12.79 -4.37 7.16
CA GLU A 132 -12.26 -5.37 8.11
C GLU A 132 -11.34 -4.77 9.16
N PHE A 133 -10.47 -3.81 8.78
CA PHE A 133 -9.41 -3.35 9.66
C PHE A 133 -9.47 -1.84 9.93
N PRO A 134 -9.41 -1.41 11.20
CA PRO A 134 -9.12 -0.01 11.52
C PRO A 134 -7.77 0.40 10.95
N LEU A 135 -7.58 1.70 10.67
CA LEU A 135 -6.36 2.22 10.07
C LEU A 135 -5.10 1.81 10.84
N ALA A 136 -5.15 1.84 12.17
CA ALA A 136 -3.99 1.44 12.99
C ALA A 136 -3.55 0.00 12.71
N ILE A 137 -4.50 -0.90 12.50
CA ILE A 137 -4.20 -2.30 12.17
C ILE A 137 -3.71 -2.44 10.74
N GLN A 138 -4.28 -1.68 9.81
CA GLN A 138 -3.79 -1.63 8.43
C GLN A 138 -2.30 -1.26 8.40
N ILE A 139 -1.91 -0.24 9.14
CA ILE A 139 -0.52 0.22 9.22
C ILE A 139 0.38 -0.84 9.84
N GLN A 140 -0.07 -1.49 10.92
CA GLN A 140 0.69 -2.58 11.54
C GLN A 140 0.91 -3.73 10.55
N LEU A 141 -0.12 -4.08 9.77
CA LEU A 141 -0.01 -5.15 8.78
C LEU A 141 0.97 -4.81 7.67
N ILE A 142 0.91 -3.59 7.11
CA ILE A 142 1.86 -3.22 6.05
C ILE A 142 3.28 -3.10 6.58
N ASP A 143 3.48 -2.68 7.83
CA ASP A 143 4.80 -2.64 8.46
C ASP A 143 5.37 -4.05 8.61
N LYS A 144 4.56 -5.00 9.07
CA LYS A 144 4.97 -6.41 9.19
C LYS A 144 5.26 -7.05 7.84
N ILE A 145 4.41 -6.82 6.85
CA ILE A 145 4.64 -7.30 5.48
C ILE A 145 5.96 -6.74 4.95
N SER A 146 6.15 -5.43 5.05
CA SER A 146 7.35 -4.73 4.61
C SER A 146 8.60 -5.31 5.25
N GLU A 147 8.56 -5.57 6.55
CA GLU A 147 9.66 -6.11 7.33
C GLU A 147 10.09 -7.50 6.84
N VAL A 148 9.13 -8.40 6.59
CA VAL A 148 9.46 -9.78 6.19
C VAL A 148 9.85 -9.93 4.72
N ILE A 149 9.45 -9.00 3.86
CA ILE A 149 9.84 -9.03 2.44
C ILE A 149 11.10 -8.22 2.15
N ALA A 150 11.52 -7.35 3.07
CA ALA A 150 12.70 -6.53 2.89
C ALA A 150 13.97 -7.39 2.95
N PRO A 151 14.95 -7.15 2.05
CA PRO A 151 16.24 -7.84 2.17
C PRO A 151 16.99 -7.37 3.41
N ASP A 152 17.66 -8.31 4.08
CA ASP A 152 18.51 -7.99 5.23
C ASP A 152 19.92 -7.63 4.74
N TYR A 153 20.08 -6.41 4.31
CA TYR A 153 21.36 -5.90 3.82
C TYR A 153 22.46 -5.87 4.90
N LYS A 154 22.06 -5.71 6.16
CA LYS A 154 23.00 -5.69 7.27
C LYS A 154 23.67 -7.06 7.46
N ALA A 155 22.87 -8.12 7.46
CA ALA A 155 23.39 -9.49 7.54
C ALA A 155 24.29 -9.83 6.36
N ILE A 156 23.96 -9.36 5.16
CA ILE A 156 24.74 -9.57 3.95
C ILE A 156 26.11 -8.86 4.06
N LYS A 157 26.14 -7.63 4.59
CA LYS A 157 27.37 -6.85 4.73
C LYS A 157 28.33 -7.42 5.79
N GLU A 158 27.82 -8.07 6.81
CA GLU A 158 28.62 -8.68 7.88
C GLU A 158 29.28 -10.01 7.50
N LYS A 159 28.89 -10.54 6.35
CA LYS A 159 29.50 -11.74 5.78
C LYS A 159 30.63 -11.34 4.83
#